data_a8ecb3dfa58e0e267ef2ce5b6297fcf5
#
_entry.id   a8ecb3dfa58e0e267ef2ce5b6297fcf5
#
_cell.length_a   1.000
_cell.length_b   1.000
_cell.length_c   1.000
_cell.angle_alpha   90.00
_cell.angle_beta   90.00
_cell.angle_gamma   90.00
#
_symmetry.space_group_name_H-M   'P 1'
#
loop_
_entity.id
_entity.type
_entity.pdbx_description
1 polymer ?
#
loop_
_entity_poly.entity_id
_entity_poly.type
_entity_poly.pdbx_seq_one_letter_code
_entity_poly.pdbx_strand_id
1 'polypeptide(L)'
;PKVGVLACVEKVNPKMPETVEADALKQMNQRGEITGCIVEGPVSYDCAMSKEIAEFKGFDSPVSGDCDVLVAPNIHAGNIMGKLLTVTCGARLAGMMVGAKCPIVMTSRGSSAEEKYLSIVLAAAAAQKEA
;
A
#
# COMPACT_ATOMS: atom_id res chain seq x y z
N PRO A 1 2.14 1.89 -11.92
CA PRO A 1 1.36 1.37 -10.79
C PRO A 1 0.33 2.39 -10.29
N LYS A 2 -0.78 1.90 -9.74
CA LYS A 2 -1.85 2.66 -9.11
C LYS A 2 -1.73 2.50 -7.60
N VAL A 3 -1.53 3.61 -6.90
CA VAL A 3 -1.24 3.65 -5.47
C VAL A 3 -2.43 4.28 -4.73
N GLY A 4 -3.07 3.52 -3.87
CA GLY A 4 -4.10 3.99 -2.96
C GLY A 4 -3.53 4.30 -1.58
N VAL A 5 -3.60 5.56 -1.14
CA VAL A 5 -3.20 5.96 0.22
C VAL A 5 -4.42 5.88 1.12
N LEU A 6 -4.41 4.86 1.97
CA LEU A 6 -5.60 4.44 2.71
C LEU A 6 -5.93 5.38 3.87
N ALA A 7 -7.21 5.65 3.99
CA ALA A 7 -7.84 6.25 5.17
C ALA A 7 -9.22 5.60 5.39
N CYS A 8 -9.93 6.02 6.41
CA CYS A 8 -11.29 5.50 6.66
C CYS A 8 -12.38 6.25 5.87
N VAL A 9 -12.02 7.30 5.12
CA VAL A 9 -12.91 8.12 4.30
C VAL A 9 -12.19 8.57 3.03
N GLU A 10 -12.96 9.03 2.04
CA GLU A 10 -12.45 9.47 0.72
C GLU A 10 -12.31 11.00 0.60
N LYS A 11 -12.52 11.73 1.70
CA LYS A 11 -12.43 13.20 1.74
C LYS A 11 -11.48 13.65 2.83
N VAL A 12 -10.74 14.73 2.54
CA VAL A 12 -9.86 15.36 3.52
C VAL A 12 -10.69 15.91 4.68
N ASN A 13 -10.29 15.54 5.89
CA ASN A 13 -10.84 16.06 7.13
C ASN A 13 -9.68 16.52 8.03
N PRO A 14 -9.56 17.82 8.33
CA PRO A 14 -8.46 18.34 9.16
C PRO A 14 -8.38 17.74 10.57
N LYS A 15 -9.47 17.14 11.06
CA LYS A 15 -9.51 16.43 12.35
C LYS A 15 -9.00 14.99 12.27
N MET A 16 -8.67 14.52 11.06
CA MET A 16 -8.17 13.18 10.77
C MET A 16 -6.86 13.33 9.99
N PRO A 17 -5.71 13.42 10.68
CA PRO A 17 -4.42 13.74 10.06
C PRO A 17 -4.04 12.76 8.94
N GLU A 18 -4.44 11.50 9.03
CA GLU A 18 -4.19 10.48 8.01
C GLU A 18 -4.80 10.86 6.64
N THR A 19 -5.94 11.57 6.64
CA THR A 19 -6.57 12.04 5.40
C THR A 19 -5.81 13.22 4.79
N VAL A 20 -5.23 14.07 5.63
CA VAL A 20 -4.41 15.21 5.20
C VAL A 20 -3.09 14.72 4.62
N GLU A 21 -2.45 13.75 5.28
CA GLU A 21 -1.20 13.13 4.82
C GLU A 21 -1.41 12.39 3.48
N ALA A 22 -2.52 11.68 3.36
CA ALA A 22 -2.87 10.98 2.11
C ALA A 22 -3.06 11.95 0.94
N ASP A 23 -3.77 13.05 1.15
CA ASP A 23 -3.94 14.10 0.15
C ASP A 23 -2.61 14.79 -0.20
N ALA A 24 -1.75 15.01 0.79
CA ALA A 24 -0.42 15.56 0.55
C ALA A 24 0.41 14.70 -0.41
N LEU A 25 0.39 13.39 -0.25
CA LEU A 25 1.07 12.46 -1.16
C LEU A 25 0.47 12.50 -2.59
N LYS A 26 -0.86 12.56 -2.70
CA LYS A 26 -1.53 12.78 -3.98
C LYS A 26 -1.08 14.07 -4.65
N GLN A 27 -1.05 15.16 -3.92
CA GLN A 27 -0.59 16.46 -4.44
C GLN A 27 0.89 16.44 -4.85
N MET A 28 1.77 15.75 -4.11
CA MET A 28 3.17 15.55 -4.51
C MET A 28 3.28 14.80 -5.84
N ASN A 29 2.45 13.79 -6.06
CA ASN A 29 2.38 13.09 -7.34
C ASN A 29 1.89 14.02 -8.47
N GLN A 30 0.85 14.82 -8.22
CA GLN A 30 0.32 15.77 -9.20
C GLN A 30 1.34 16.87 -9.58
N ARG A 31 2.20 17.29 -8.63
CA ARG A 31 3.28 18.25 -8.89
C ARG A 31 4.54 17.62 -9.48
N GLY A 32 4.56 16.30 -9.69
CA GLY A 32 5.71 15.58 -10.25
C GLY A 32 6.86 15.34 -9.27
N GLU A 33 6.64 15.50 -7.96
CA GLU A 33 7.60 15.14 -6.91
C GLU A 33 7.65 13.62 -6.69
N ILE A 34 6.52 12.95 -6.86
CA ILE A 34 6.40 11.48 -6.93
C ILE A 34 6.07 11.12 -8.38
N THR A 35 6.91 10.30 -9.00
CA THR A 35 6.79 9.93 -10.41
C THR A 35 6.73 8.43 -10.61
N GLY A 36 6.39 7.97 -11.83
CA GLY A 36 6.35 6.55 -12.18
C GLY A 36 5.11 5.80 -11.68
N CYS A 37 4.15 6.50 -11.08
CA CYS A 37 2.89 5.94 -10.59
C CYS A 37 1.77 6.97 -10.60
N ILE A 38 0.54 6.52 -10.38
CA ILE A 38 -0.61 7.36 -10.07
C ILE A 38 -0.88 7.20 -8.57
N VAL A 39 -0.89 8.31 -7.82
CA VAL A 39 -1.20 8.31 -6.39
C VAL A 39 -2.56 8.94 -6.15
N GLU A 40 -3.42 8.24 -5.45
CA GLU A 40 -4.73 8.72 -5.00
C GLU A 40 -4.87 8.54 -3.49
N GLY A 41 -5.44 9.53 -2.86
CA GLY A 41 -5.75 9.51 -1.42
C GLY A 41 -6.36 10.84 -0.94
N PRO A 42 -7.09 10.81 0.16
CA PRO A 42 -7.46 9.62 0.95
C PRO A 42 -8.45 8.71 0.22
N VAL A 43 -8.32 7.42 0.41
CA VAL A 43 -9.23 6.42 -0.15
C VAL A 43 -9.50 5.32 0.88
N SER A 44 -10.75 4.88 1.00
CA SER A 44 -11.08 3.71 1.83
C SER A 44 -10.67 2.41 1.14
N TYR A 45 -10.39 1.37 1.92
CA TYR A 45 -9.95 0.07 1.41
C TYR A 45 -10.95 -0.53 0.39
N ASP A 46 -12.23 -0.42 0.66
CA ASP A 46 -13.29 -0.95 -0.19
C ASP A 46 -13.37 -0.22 -1.54
N CYS A 47 -13.24 1.12 -1.56
CA CYS A 47 -13.15 1.89 -2.80
C CYS A 47 -11.86 1.60 -3.58
N ALA A 48 -10.74 1.34 -2.90
CA ALA A 48 -9.48 0.98 -3.54
C ALA A 48 -9.52 -0.40 -4.19
N MET A 49 -10.33 -1.34 -3.66
CA MET A 49 -10.35 -2.74 -4.07
C MET A 49 -11.62 -3.18 -4.83
N SER A 50 -12.68 -2.36 -4.82
CA SER A 50 -13.94 -2.67 -5.49
C SER A 50 -14.45 -1.48 -6.29
N LYS A 51 -14.50 -1.65 -7.61
CA LYS A 51 -15.03 -0.65 -8.51
C LYS A 51 -16.52 -0.41 -8.27
N GLU A 52 -17.29 -1.46 -8.02
CA GLU A 52 -18.73 -1.37 -7.74
C GLU A 52 -19.00 -0.53 -6.48
N ILE A 53 -18.21 -0.73 -5.41
CA ILE A 53 -18.36 0.05 -4.18
C ILE A 53 -17.94 1.50 -4.40
N ALA A 54 -16.86 1.73 -5.14
CA ALA A 54 -16.42 3.08 -5.49
C ALA A 54 -17.50 3.84 -6.26
N GLU A 55 -18.09 3.20 -7.28
CA GLU A 55 -19.20 3.76 -8.06
C GLU A 55 -20.42 4.03 -7.17
N PHE A 56 -20.80 3.09 -6.30
CA PHE A 56 -21.92 3.26 -5.36
C PHE A 56 -21.70 4.44 -4.39
N LYS A 57 -20.48 4.63 -3.92
CA LYS A 57 -20.09 5.76 -3.05
C LYS A 57 -19.86 7.08 -3.81
N GLY A 58 -19.91 7.08 -5.14
CA GLY A 58 -19.61 8.24 -5.98
C GLY A 58 -18.12 8.66 -5.93
N PHE A 59 -17.24 7.71 -5.66
CA PHE A 59 -15.80 7.92 -5.70
C PHE A 59 -15.26 7.62 -7.09
N ASP A 60 -15.09 8.67 -7.89
CA ASP A 60 -14.55 8.59 -9.25
C ASP A 60 -13.06 8.91 -9.25
N SER A 61 -12.25 7.88 -9.44
CA SER A 61 -10.80 7.99 -9.46
C SER A 61 -10.17 6.92 -10.36
N PRO A 62 -9.03 7.21 -10.99
CA PRO A 62 -8.31 6.23 -11.82
C PRO A 62 -7.83 5.00 -11.06
N VAL A 63 -7.85 5.04 -9.73
CA VAL A 63 -7.45 3.90 -8.87
C VAL A 63 -8.64 3.09 -8.33
N SER A 64 -9.88 3.51 -8.61
CA SER A 64 -11.09 2.86 -8.08
C SER A 64 -11.16 1.38 -8.47
N GLY A 65 -11.11 0.51 -7.46
CA GLY A 65 -11.16 -0.95 -7.60
C GLY A 65 -9.98 -1.59 -8.32
N ASP A 66 -8.88 -0.85 -8.52
CA ASP A 66 -7.76 -1.28 -9.37
C ASP A 66 -6.39 -0.79 -8.83
N CYS A 67 -6.24 -0.78 -7.51
CA CYS A 67 -4.97 -0.44 -6.87
C CYS A 67 -3.97 -1.58 -6.95
N ASP A 68 -2.75 -1.29 -7.42
CA ASP A 68 -1.60 -2.20 -7.36
C ASP A 68 -0.89 -2.16 -6.01
N VAL A 69 -0.93 -0.99 -5.36
CA VAL A 69 -0.23 -0.72 -4.09
C VAL A 69 -1.18 -0.02 -3.12
N LEU A 70 -1.20 -0.49 -1.89
CA LEU A 70 -1.93 0.15 -0.79
C LEU A 70 -0.95 0.66 0.25
N VAL A 71 -1.01 1.95 0.55
CA VAL A 71 -0.23 2.59 1.62
C VAL A 71 -1.12 2.71 2.85
N ALA A 72 -0.78 1.99 3.91
CA ALA A 72 -1.52 2.06 5.16
C ALA A 72 -1.21 3.38 5.90
N PRO A 73 -2.20 3.96 6.61
CA PRO A 73 -2.04 5.27 7.25
C PRO A 73 -1.00 5.28 8.38
N ASN A 74 -0.78 4.14 9.01
CA ASN A 74 0.22 3.98 10.06
C ASN A 74 0.58 2.51 10.26
N ILE A 75 1.63 2.28 11.06
CA ILE A 75 2.15 0.93 11.32
C ILE A 75 1.12 0.00 11.98
N HIS A 76 0.23 0.53 12.81
CA HIS A 76 -0.78 -0.30 13.49
C HIS A 76 -1.78 -0.85 12.48
N ALA A 77 -2.34 0.02 11.63
CA ALA A 77 -3.26 -0.36 10.57
C ALA A 77 -2.61 -1.35 9.59
N GLY A 78 -1.41 -1.05 9.11
CA GLY A 78 -0.67 -1.91 8.19
C GLY A 78 -0.33 -3.28 8.79
N ASN A 79 0.11 -3.33 10.04
CA ASN A 79 0.42 -4.58 10.72
C ASN A 79 -0.83 -5.45 10.97
N ILE A 80 -1.92 -4.84 11.42
CA ILE A 80 -3.20 -5.54 11.64
C ILE A 80 -3.72 -6.10 10.31
N MET A 81 -3.75 -5.28 9.26
CA MET A 81 -4.20 -5.69 7.93
C MET A 81 -3.35 -6.85 7.38
N GLY A 82 -2.03 -6.74 7.44
CA GLY A 82 -1.13 -7.80 6.98
C GLY A 82 -1.33 -9.11 7.74
N LYS A 83 -1.50 -9.05 9.06
CA LYS A 83 -1.78 -10.25 9.87
C LYS A 83 -3.17 -10.82 9.60
N LEU A 84 -4.17 -9.99 9.41
CA LEU A 84 -5.52 -10.44 9.04
C LEU A 84 -5.47 -11.23 7.73
N LEU A 85 -4.80 -10.70 6.72
CA LEU A 85 -4.68 -11.35 5.41
C LEU A 85 -3.93 -12.70 5.51
N THR A 86 -2.82 -12.74 6.23
CA THR A 86 -2.01 -13.98 6.33
C THR A 86 -2.63 -15.01 7.24
N VAL A 87 -3.10 -14.63 8.43
CA VAL A 87 -3.58 -15.57 9.45
C VAL A 87 -5.01 -16.02 9.18
N THR A 88 -5.86 -15.11 8.73
CA THR A 88 -7.30 -15.38 8.57
C THR A 88 -7.68 -15.71 7.13
N CYS A 89 -7.09 -15.02 6.16
CA CYS A 89 -7.43 -15.19 4.74
C CYS A 89 -6.45 -16.12 4.00
N GLY A 90 -5.41 -16.64 4.67
CA GLY A 90 -4.45 -17.56 4.06
C GLY A 90 -3.56 -16.92 2.99
N ALA A 91 -3.40 -15.61 3.00
CA ALA A 91 -2.53 -14.92 2.05
C ALA A 91 -1.05 -15.29 2.28
N ARG A 92 -0.30 -15.44 1.19
CA ARG A 92 1.15 -15.62 1.23
C ARG A 92 1.83 -14.26 1.37
N LEU A 93 2.86 -14.21 2.21
CA LEU A 93 3.60 -12.99 2.48
C LEU A 93 5.04 -13.10 1.96
N ALA A 94 5.49 -12.08 1.27
CA ALA A 94 6.89 -11.80 1.02
C ALA A 94 7.13 -10.32 1.32
N GLY A 95 8.20 -10.00 2.05
CA GLY A 95 8.46 -8.63 2.44
C GLY A 95 9.92 -8.25 2.39
N MET A 96 10.20 -7.00 2.02
CA MET A 96 11.50 -6.38 2.13
C MET A 96 11.34 -4.93 2.58
N MET A 97 12.38 -4.36 3.16
CA MET A 97 12.46 -2.93 3.42
C MET A 97 12.91 -2.21 2.15
N VAL A 98 12.24 -1.11 1.84
CA VAL A 98 12.56 -0.25 0.68
C VAL A 98 13.18 1.07 1.15
N GLY A 99 13.86 1.77 0.23
CA GLY A 99 14.50 3.06 0.51
C GLY A 99 15.96 2.97 0.98
N ALA A 100 16.53 1.76 1.12
CA ALA A 100 17.95 1.56 1.37
C ALA A 100 18.71 1.38 0.05
N LYS A 101 20.06 1.58 0.08
CA LYS A 101 20.94 1.35 -1.09
C LYS A 101 21.08 -0.11 -1.51
N CYS A 102 20.61 -1.02 -0.70
CA CYS A 102 20.56 -2.46 -0.99
C CYS A 102 19.29 -3.05 -0.43
N PRO A 103 18.76 -4.13 -1.01
CA PRO A 103 17.60 -4.84 -0.47
C PRO A 103 17.86 -5.35 0.94
N ILE A 104 16.93 -5.10 1.85
CA ILE A 104 17.00 -5.58 3.23
C ILE A 104 15.79 -6.46 3.49
N VAL A 105 16.04 -7.72 3.86
CA VAL A 105 14.99 -8.65 4.28
C VAL A 105 14.93 -8.68 5.81
N MET A 106 13.76 -8.32 6.35
CA MET A 106 13.48 -8.44 7.78
C MET A 106 12.14 -9.17 7.94
N THR A 107 12.20 -10.41 8.38
CA THR A 107 11.02 -11.24 8.63
C THR A 107 10.65 -11.24 10.11
N SER A 108 9.37 -11.49 10.39
CA SER A 108 8.89 -11.66 11.76
C SER A 108 9.47 -12.95 12.39
N ARG A 109 9.57 -12.99 13.70
CA ARG A 109 9.95 -14.22 14.45
C ARG A 109 9.00 -15.38 14.18
N GLY A 110 7.72 -15.07 13.93
CA GLY A 110 6.69 -16.05 13.59
C GLY A 110 6.55 -16.38 12.10
N SER A 111 7.41 -15.83 11.24
CA SER A 111 7.36 -16.13 9.81
C SER A 111 7.72 -17.57 9.49
N SER A 112 6.95 -18.19 8.61
CA SER A 112 7.22 -19.53 8.09
C SER A 112 8.52 -19.57 7.26
N ALA A 113 9.04 -20.77 7.00
CA ALA A 113 10.17 -20.95 6.10
C ALA A 113 9.87 -20.47 4.69
N GLU A 114 8.62 -20.66 4.22
CA GLU A 114 8.16 -20.18 2.92
C GLU A 114 8.18 -18.64 2.83
N GLU A 115 7.66 -17.94 3.84
CA GLU A 115 7.68 -16.47 3.88
C GLU A 115 9.11 -15.92 3.86
N LYS A 116 10.02 -16.54 4.60
CA LYS A 116 11.45 -16.18 4.61
C LYS A 116 12.08 -16.38 3.23
N TYR A 117 11.82 -17.54 2.61
CA TYR A 117 12.30 -17.85 1.26
C TYR A 117 11.76 -16.86 0.23
N LEU A 118 10.46 -16.61 0.21
CA LEU A 118 9.84 -15.66 -0.73
C LEU A 118 10.35 -14.23 -0.54
N SER A 119 10.63 -13.83 0.69
CA SER A 119 11.21 -12.51 0.98
C SER A 119 12.62 -12.36 0.42
N ILE A 120 13.44 -13.42 0.49
CA ILE A 120 14.78 -13.44 -0.12
C ILE A 120 14.68 -13.38 -1.65
N VAL A 121 13.77 -14.15 -2.25
CA VAL A 121 13.54 -14.15 -3.70
C VAL A 121 13.08 -12.76 -4.18
N LEU A 122 12.16 -12.13 -3.45
CA LEU A 122 11.69 -10.77 -3.76
C LEU A 122 12.84 -9.75 -3.72
N ALA A 123 13.67 -9.81 -2.68
CA ALA A 123 14.82 -8.92 -2.52
C ALA A 123 15.87 -9.13 -3.63
N ALA A 124 16.14 -10.38 -3.99
CA ALA A 124 17.05 -10.71 -5.10
C ALA A 124 16.54 -10.20 -6.46
N ALA A 125 15.22 -10.34 -6.71
CA ALA A 125 14.59 -9.82 -7.92
C ALA A 125 14.63 -8.27 -7.99
N ALA A 126 14.45 -7.60 -6.86
CA ALA A 126 14.56 -6.15 -6.79
C ALA A 126 15.98 -5.65 -7.06
N ALA A 127 17.01 -6.33 -6.53
CA ALA A 127 18.40 -5.98 -6.72
C ALA A 127 18.85 -6.04 -8.20
N GLN A 128 18.26 -6.92 -9.01
CA GLN A 128 18.59 -7.06 -10.44
C GLN A 128 18.10 -5.91 -11.32
N LYS A 129 17.11 -5.13 -10.86
CA LYS A 129 16.57 -3.98 -11.61
C LYS A 129 17.38 -2.70 -11.43
N GLU A 130 18.24 -2.64 -10.44
CA GLU A 130 19.09 -1.48 -10.14
C GLU A 130 20.50 -1.59 -10.74
N ALA A 131 20.83 -2.71 -11.35
CA ALA A 131 22.08 -2.96 -12.08
C ALA A 131 21.90 -2.73 -13.58
#